data_d8ce522b3628075edc87ab35f75ccf74
#
_entry.id   d8ce522b3628075edc87ab35f75ccf74
#
_cell.length_a   1.000
_cell.length_b   1.000
_cell.length_c   1.000
_cell.angle_alpha   90.00
_cell.angle_beta   90.00
_cell.angle_gamma   90.00
#
_symmetry.space_group_name_H-M   'P 1'
#
loop_
_entity.id
_entity.type
_entity.pdbx_description
1 polymer ?
#
loop_
_entity_poly.entity_id
_entity_poly.type
_entity_poly.pdbx_seq_one_letter_code
_entity_poly.pdbx_strand_id
1 'polypeptide(L)'
;MIFSLLSACAGGPAHQQKPTIAFQENLITTLPPQWVLGKEHPSFPMSHYVVGRGTSKENSVSAAENARMDLAKTIKVNIRSKMMDFSTNRWTQIESLVESEVEAVLEGVEIRDGWFDESKKNYYAYAVMNRKIASQSIRNRIKLVAERLNWFLDEGAKAMKQNDIVSALSSYASGYMEAPNLQSLKAMLNVIAQKIEGNKKEFYAPKQLTFESKARNLLNNISIAIISGNKQTVKLSNAPTEPLTLKLFLHKGLTNIPLKGVPVKFEYINGEGFLDEEVLTDDRGIAQSVVRKIISYNKTNHRISAGIDFKKIAPGASETSLQRFLDRVKNVKTEFIINVEKANIFSAKSSFLRQRTLDLAKQVIHNINPNSNHALGVFNFRDFHSGKSTNTLSKVIREEFEEILSGVEGLTVREISYRNHQKKDKTEVALDNNLDIYVIGDYRLVGDSIEIRARLIESVTNNIRGSGKVSMRKQDINSNNIKITENNNSFLSDPDMDESYDE
;
A
#
# COMPACT_ATOMS: atom_id res chain seq x y z
N MET A 1 48.72 0.07 17.23
CA MET A 1 48.72 -0.02 15.77
C MET A 1 48.79 -1.48 15.34
N ILE A 2 47.69 -2.14 15.16
CA ILE A 2 47.56 -3.39 14.38
C ILE A 2 46.10 -3.50 13.99
N PHE A 3 45.81 -3.27 12.72
CA PHE A 3 44.50 -3.49 12.10
C PHE A 3 44.32 -5.00 11.90
N SER A 4 43.25 -5.54 12.46
CA SER A 4 42.80 -6.89 12.17
C SER A 4 41.55 -6.83 11.32
N LEU A 5 41.67 -7.20 10.06
CA LEU A 5 40.60 -7.37 9.09
C LEU A 5 39.78 -8.63 9.46
N LEU A 6 38.52 -8.44 9.87
CA LEU A 6 37.54 -9.52 9.94
C LEU A 6 36.80 -9.63 8.63
N SER A 7 37.14 -10.69 7.89
CA SER A 7 36.42 -11.13 6.70
C SER A 7 35.10 -11.74 7.14
N ALA A 8 33.97 -11.09 6.80
CA ALA A 8 32.64 -11.65 6.99
C ALA A 8 32.29 -12.55 5.80
N CYS A 9 32.30 -13.87 6.03
CA CYS A 9 31.71 -14.83 5.11
C CYS A 9 30.18 -14.65 5.09
N ALA A 10 29.64 -14.20 3.95
CA ALA A 10 28.23 -14.24 3.65
C ALA A 10 27.80 -15.70 3.44
N GLY A 11 27.23 -16.32 4.46
CA GLY A 11 26.52 -17.59 4.34
C GLY A 11 25.15 -17.32 3.68
N GLY A 12 25.00 -17.73 2.43
CA GLY A 12 23.70 -17.79 1.76
C GLY A 12 22.74 -18.74 2.50
N PRO A 13 21.41 -18.56 2.36
CA PRO A 13 20.45 -19.43 3.03
C PRO A 13 20.64 -20.87 2.55
N ALA A 14 20.98 -21.76 3.50
CA ALA A 14 21.03 -23.18 3.26
C ALA A 14 19.65 -23.63 2.78
N HIS A 15 19.57 -24.09 1.54
CA HIS A 15 18.42 -24.85 1.04
C HIS A 15 18.27 -26.09 1.96
N GLN A 16 17.35 -26.01 2.91
CA GLN A 16 16.90 -27.19 3.63
C GLN A 16 16.27 -28.12 2.60
N GLN A 17 17.00 -29.19 2.25
CA GLN A 17 16.44 -30.28 1.49
C GLN A 17 15.21 -30.80 2.24
N LYS A 18 14.03 -30.65 1.65
CA LYS A 18 12.82 -31.30 2.14
C LYS A 18 13.13 -32.79 2.30
N PRO A 19 12.83 -33.41 3.43
CA PRO A 19 13.10 -34.84 3.62
C PRO A 19 12.36 -35.60 2.52
N THR A 20 13.17 -36.27 1.66
CA THR A 20 12.66 -37.20 0.67
C THR A 20 12.06 -38.36 1.44
N ILE A 21 10.76 -38.48 1.41
CA ILE A 21 10.04 -39.59 2.05
C ILE A 21 10.41 -40.85 1.26
N ALA A 22 11.30 -41.64 1.82
CA ALA A 22 11.45 -43.01 1.37
C ALA A 22 10.15 -43.74 1.70
N PHE A 23 9.29 -43.92 0.70
CA PHE A 23 8.26 -44.94 0.79
C PHE A 23 9.02 -46.25 1.05
N GLN A 24 8.87 -46.81 2.26
CA GLN A 24 9.33 -48.15 2.49
C GLN A 24 8.56 -49.07 1.54
N GLU A 25 9.20 -49.50 0.47
CA GLU A 25 8.77 -50.58 -0.42
C GLU A 25 8.75 -51.92 0.31
N ASN A 26 8.14 -51.98 1.48
CA ASN A 26 8.05 -53.22 2.23
C ASN A 26 6.62 -53.55 2.56
N LEU A 27 6.19 -54.61 1.95
CA LEU A 27 4.94 -55.38 2.08
C LEU A 27 3.86 -54.95 1.10
N ILE A 28 3.83 -55.69 0.00
CA ILE A 28 2.61 -55.90 -0.80
C ILE A 28 1.61 -56.63 0.10
N THR A 29 0.98 -55.88 0.98
CA THR A 29 -0.24 -56.35 1.65
C THR A 29 -1.38 -56.16 0.66
N THR A 30 -1.92 -57.23 0.14
CA THR A 30 -3.06 -57.26 -0.77
C THR A 30 -4.34 -56.66 -0.16
N LEU A 31 -4.36 -56.41 1.14
CA LEU A 31 -5.47 -55.81 1.86
C LEU A 31 -5.18 -54.33 2.23
N PRO A 32 -6.13 -53.43 1.99
CA PRO A 32 -5.99 -52.04 2.33
C PRO A 32 -5.79 -51.83 3.84
N PRO A 33 -4.86 -50.98 4.27
CA PRO A 33 -4.69 -50.60 5.67
C PRO A 33 -6.01 -50.07 6.26
N GLN A 34 -6.24 -50.27 7.55
CA GLN A 34 -7.49 -49.85 8.20
C GLN A 34 -7.76 -48.34 8.06
N TRP A 35 -6.73 -47.53 8.06
CA TRP A 35 -6.83 -46.07 7.90
C TRP A 35 -7.34 -45.68 6.50
N VAL A 36 -7.02 -46.46 5.45
CA VAL A 36 -7.55 -46.27 4.09
C VAL A 36 -9.07 -46.54 4.07
N LEU A 37 -9.53 -47.47 4.89
CA LEU A 37 -10.95 -47.79 5.06
C LEU A 37 -11.70 -46.83 6.01
N GLY A 38 -11.08 -45.71 6.38
CA GLY A 38 -11.71 -44.71 7.24
C GLY A 38 -11.56 -44.94 8.75
N LYS A 39 -10.94 -46.06 9.18
CA LYS A 39 -10.72 -46.34 10.59
C LYS A 39 -9.50 -45.56 11.13
N GLU A 40 -9.34 -45.59 12.45
CA GLU A 40 -8.19 -44.97 13.11
C GLU A 40 -6.91 -45.76 12.84
N HIS A 41 -5.80 -45.04 12.67
CA HIS A 41 -4.47 -45.66 12.49
C HIS A 41 -3.97 -46.18 13.84
N PRO A 42 -3.48 -47.46 13.95
CA PRO A 42 -3.12 -48.06 15.24
C PRO A 42 -1.98 -47.27 15.97
N SER A 43 -0.99 -46.80 15.24
CA SER A 43 0.15 -46.05 15.81
C SER A 43 -0.06 -44.56 15.96
N PHE A 44 -1.11 -43.98 15.34
CA PHE A 44 -1.35 -42.54 15.32
C PHE A 44 -2.80 -42.22 15.73
N PRO A 45 -3.19 -42.47 16.99
CA PRO A 45 -4.55 -42.23 17.45
C PRO A 45 -4.92 -40.74 17.44
N MET A 46 -6.14 -40.40 17.06
CA MET A 46 -6.64 -39.02 16.96
C MET A 46 -6.61 -38.27 18.30
N SER A 47 -6.53 -39.00 19.42
CA SER A 47 -6.32 -38.40 20.75
C SER A 47 -4.97 -37.68 20.87
N HIS A 48 -3.93 -38.16 20.19
CA HIS A 48 -2.57 -37.61 20.23
C HIS A 48 -2.16 -36.90 18.94
N TYR A 49 -2.86 -37.15 17.85
CA TYR A 49 -2.53 -36.61 16.53
C TYR A 49 -3.72 -35.91 15.88
N VAL A 50 -3.46 -34.85 15.14
CA VAL A 50 -4.33 -34.37 14.07
C VAL A 50 -3.92 -35.12 12.82
N VAL A 51 -4.88 -35.65 12.09
CA VAL A 51 -4.61 -36.50 10.93
C VAL A 51 -5.26 -35.97 9.67
N GLY A 52 -4.64 -36.23 8.54
CA GLY A 52 -5.18 -35.98 7.21
C GLY A 52 -4.95 -37.17 6.29
N ARG A 53 -5.86 -37.39 5.36
CA ARG A 53 -5.80 -38.48 4.39
C ARG A 53 -5.84 -37.92 2.99
N GLY A 54 -4.90 -38.37 2.16
CA GLY A 54 -4.83 -37.92 0.77
C GLY A 54 -4.83 -39.07 -0.20
N THR A 55 -5.38 -38.86 -1.38
CA THR A 55 -5.35 -39.81 -2.48
C THR A 55 -4.96 -39.13 -3.77
N SER A 56 -4.27 -39.83 -4.65
CA SER A 56 -3.95 -39.36 -6.00
C SER A 56 -3.79 -40.54 -6.97
N LYS A 57 -4.24 -40.34 -8.20
CA LYS A 57 -3.96 -41.28 -9.32
C LYS A 57 -2.62 -41.03 -9.99
N GLU A 58 -1.99 -39.88 -9.74
CA GLU A 58 -0.78 -39.46 -10.44
C GLU A 58 0.46 -40.12 -9.81
N ASN A 59 0.68 -39.84 -8.53
CA ASN A 59 1.86 -40.31 -7.80
C ASN A 59 1.68 -40.16 -6.28
N SER A 60 2.65 -40.71 -5.54
CA SER A 60 2.69 -40.65 -4.07
C SER A 60 2.91 -39.25 -3.51
N VAL A 61 3.61 -38.36 -4.24
CA VAL A 61 3.85 -36.98 -3.82
C VAL A 61 2.56 -36.19 -3.83
N SER A 62 1.77 -36.30 -4.89
CA SER A 62 0.44 -35.67 -4.97
C SER A 62 -0.52 -36.21 -3.88
N ALA A 63 -0.46 -37.49 -3.56
CA ALA A 63 -1.24 -38.07 -2.45
C ALA A 63 -0.80 -37.48 -1.10
N ALA A 64 0.49 -37.29 -0.88
CA ALA A 64 1.04 -36.68 0.33
C ALA A 64 0.63 -35.22 0.48
N GLU A 65 0.67 -34.43 -0.60
CA GLU A 65 0.18 -33.04 -0.58
C GLU A 65 -1.35 -32.97 -0.30
N ASN A 66 -2.12 -33.86 -0.91
CA ASN A 66 -3.58 -33.96 -0.63
C ASN A 66 -3.83 -34.33 0.85
N ALA A 67 -3.00 -35.18 1.46
CA ALA A 67 -3.11 -35.50 2.88
C ALA A 67 -2.80 -34.29 3.78
N ARG A 68 -1.79 -33.48 3.44
CA ARG A 68 -1.50 -32.22 4.15
C ARG A 68 -2.65 -31.22 4.02
N MET A 69 -3.19 -31.08 2.82
CA MET A 69 -4.35 -30.20 2.56
C MET A 69 -5.60 -30.63 3.35
N ASP A 70 -5.88 -31.94 3.45
CA ASP A 70 -7.00 -32.46 4.23
C ASP A 70 -6.82 -32.16 5.73
N LEU A 71 -5.61 -32.35 6.27
CA LEU A 71 -5.28 -31.98 7.64
C LEU A 71 -5.48 -30.47 7.89
N ALA A 72 -4.97 -29.61 6.99
CA ALA A 72 -5.16 -28.17 7.05
C ALA A 72 -6.65 -27.79 7.04
N LYS A 73 -7.40 -28.37 6.11
CA LYS A 73 -8.86 -28.16 5.99
C LYS A 73 -9.59 -28.56 7.27
N THR A 74 -9.22 -29.69 7.86
CA THR A 74 -9.80 -30.15 9.13
C THR A 74 -9.57 -29.15 10.26
N ILE A 75 -8.36 -28.57 10.37
CA ILE A 75 -8.06 -27.55 11.36
C ILE A 75 -8.88 -26.28 11.08
N LYS A 76 -8.87 -25.77 9.83
CA LYS A 76 -9.60 -24.56 9.43
C LYS A 76 -11.10 -24.67 9.72
N VAL A 77 -11.73 -25.79 9.34
CA VAL A 77 -13.18 -26.04 9.59
C VAL A 77 -13.50 -26.05 11.09
N ASN A 78 -12.66 -26.71 11.89
CA ASN A 78 -12.87 -26.78 13.34
C ASN A 78 -12.66 -25.41 14.03
N ILE A 79 -11.71 -24.59 13.57
CA ILE A 79 -11.55 -23.23 14.05
C ILE A 79 -12.79 -22.40 13.68
N ARG A 80 -13.22 -22.49 12.41
CA ARG A 80 -14.39 -21.76 11.92
C ARG A 80 -15.65 -22.09 12.72
N SER A 81 -15.92 -23.38 12.97
CA SER A 81 -17.11 -23.79 13.74
C SER A 81 -17.11 -23.26 15.19
N LYS A 82 -15.93 -23.13 15.81
CA LYS A 82 -15.79 -22.59 17.17
C LYS A 82 -15.82 -21.07 17.26
N MET A 83 -15.62 -20.39 16.14
CA MET A 83 -15.60 -18.94 16.07
C MET A 83 -16.88 -18.33 15.48
N MET A 84 -17.90 -19.13 15.18
CA MET A 84 -19.16 -18.66 14.60
C MET A 84 -19.92 -17.63 15.44
N ASP A 85 -19.61 -17.53 16.74
CA ASP A 85 -20.20 -16.54 17.67
C ASP A 85 -19.61 -15.13 17.52
N PHE A 86 -18.61 -14.93 16.65
CA PHE A 86 -18.02 -13.62 16.40
C PHE A 86 -18.74 -12.88 15.28
N SER A 87 -19.00 -11.58 15.46
CA SER A 87 -19.69 -10.74 14.48
C SER A 87 -19.00 -10.78 13.09
N THR A 88 -19.81 -10.82 12.03
CA THR A 88 -19.40 -10.98 10.62
C THR A 88 -18.24 -10.07 10.17
N ASN A 89 -18.15 -8.84 10.66
CA ASN A 89 -17.10 -7.89 10.28
C ASN A 89 -15.72 -8.18 10.88
N ARG A 90 -15.64 -9.04 11.91
CA ARG A 90 -14.35 -9.48 12.50
C ARG A 90 -13.88 -10.79 11.87
N TRP A 91 -14.78 -11.53 11.27
CA TRP A 91 -14.51 -12.87 10.73
C TRP A 91 -13.47 -12.84 9.60
N THR A 92 -13.64 -11.97 8.60
CA THR A 92 -12.71 -11.90 7.46
C THR A 92 -11.26 -11.59 7.85
N GLN A 93 -11.06 -10.76 8.89
CA GLN A 93 -9.72 -10.48 9.42
C GLN A 93 -9.12 -11.70 10.12
N ILE A 94 -9.92 -12.40 10.91
CA ILE A 94 -9.49 -13.59 11.64
C ILE A 94 -9.25 -14.75 10.66
N GLU A 95 -10.04 -14.86 9.61
CA GLU A 95 -9.91 -15.92 8.60
C GLU A 95 -8.54 -15.85 7.87
N SER A 96 -8.11 -14.67 7.42
CA SER A 96 -6.80 -14.50 6.80
C SER A 96 -5.63 -14.77 7.77
N LEU A 97 -5.79 -14.38 9.04
CA LEU A 97 -4.80 -14.69 10.08
C LEU A 97 -4.77 -16.19 10.40
N VAL A 98 -5.91 -16.85 10.45
CA VAL A 98 -5.99 -18.31 10.64
C VAL A 98 -5.33 -19.05 9.47
N GLU A 99 -5.49 -18.58 8.25
CA GLU A 99 -4.81 -19.17 7.08
C GLU A 99 -3.29 -19.15 7.21
N SER A 100 -2.73 -17.97 7.48
CA SER A 100 -1.29 -17.78 7.69
C SER A 100 -0.76 -18.62 8.87
N GLU A 101 -1.51 -18.68 9.98
CA GLU A 101 -1.11 -19.45 11.16
C GLU A 101 -1.21 -20.96 10.94
N VAL A 102 -2.19 -21.44 10.19
CA VAL A 102 -2.32 -22.85 9.83
C VAL A 102 -1.16 -23.27 8.94
N GLU A 103 -0.76 -22.46 7.96
CA GLU A 103 0.42 -22.76 7.12
C GLU A 103 1.68 -22.92 7.95
N ALA A 104 1.93 -22.03 8.92
CA ALA A 104 3.09 -22.11 9.81
C ALA A 104 3.07 -23.36 10.72
N VAL A 105 1.90 -23.85 11.11
CA VAL A 105 1.77 -25.09 11.90
C VAL A 105 1.93 -26.33 11.03
N LEU A 106 1.60 -26.25 9.74
CA LEU A 106 1.76 -27.34 8.78
C LEU A 106 3.22 -27.72 8.52
N GLU A 107 4.19 -26.86 8.82
CA GLU A 107 5.62 -27.19 8.77
C GLU A 107 5.98 -28.41 9.64
N GLY A 108 5.21 -28.68 10.70
CA GLY A 108 5.35 -29.84 11.57
C GLY A 108 4.54 -31.09 11.16
N VAL A 109 3.93 -31.09 9.97
CA VAL A 109 3.15 -32.23 9.46
C VAL A 109 4.05 -33.23 8.76
N GLU A 110 3.99 -34.46 9.21
CA GLU A 110 4.75 -35.56 8.67
C GLU A 110 3.86 -36.56 7.93
N ILE A 111 4.32 -37.08 6.81
CA ILE A 111 3.69 -38.23 6.17
C ILE A 111 4.25 -39.47 6.85
N ARG A 112 3.40 -40.24 7.51
CA ARG A 112 3.83 -41.39 8.34
C ARG A 112 3.46 -42.75 7.76
N ASP A 113 2.53 -42.77 6.81
CA ASP A 113 2.14 -43.96 6.12
C ASP A 113 1.69 -43.67 4.69
N GLY A 114 1.80 -44.65 3.83
CA GLY A 114 1.36 -44.61 2.45
C GLY A 114 1.03 -46.01 1.92
N TRP A 115 0.09 -46.10 1.00
CA TRP A 115 -0.32 -47.36 0.40
C TRP A 115 -0.74 -47.12 -1.06
N PHE A 116 -0.44 -48.14 -1.90
CA PHE A 116 -0.81 -48.12 -3.32
C PHE A 116 -1.81 -49.20 -3.61
N ASP A 117 -2.96 -48.84 -4.15
CA ASP A 117 -3.98 -49.78 -4.62
C ASP A 117 -3.69 -50.13 -6.09
N GLU A 118 -3.13 -51.32 -6.30
CA GLU A 118 -2.83 -51.82 -7.65
C GLU A 118 -4.06 -51.96 -8.52
N SER A 119 -5.20 -52.32 -7.93
CA SER A 119 -6.48 -52.56 -8.65
C SER A 119 -7.06 -51.25 -9.18
N LYS A 120 -6.97 -50.17 -8.39
CA LYS A 120 -7.53 -48.87 -8.71
C LYS A 120 -6.50 -47.90 -9.26
N LYS A 121 -5.20 -48.30 -9.27
CA LYS A 121 -4.06 -47.43 -9.62
C LYS A 121 -4.07 -46.13 -8.83
N ASN A 122 -4.28 -46.22 -7.51
CA ASN A 122 -4.45 -45.06 -6.65
C ASN A 122 -3.48 -45.09 -5.48
N TYR A 123 -2.79 -43.95 -5.27
CA TYR A 123 -1.88 -43.74 -4.15
C TYR A 123 -2.65 -43.15 -2.98
N TYR A 124 -2.34 -43.61 -1.78
CA TYR A 124 -2.89 -43.09 -0.52
C TYR A 124 -1.76 -42.62 0.38
N ALA A 125 -1.98 -41.55 1.11
CA ALA A 125 -1.04 -41.03 2.08
C ALA A 125 -1.72 -40.66 3.38
N TYR A 126 -1.02 -40.84 4.49
CA TYR A 126 -1.49 -40.51 5.83
C TYR A 126 -0.57 -39.48 6.46
N ALA A 127 -1.11 -38.26 6.62
CA ALA A 127 -0.43 -37.14 7.25
C ALA A 127 -0.80 -37.09 8.75
N VAL A 128 0.18 -36.81 9.59
CA VAL A 128 -0.01 -36.67 11.03
C VAL A 128 0.69 -35.41 11.55
N MET A 129 0.09 -34.79 12.55
CA MET A 129 0.68 -33.72 13.34
C MET A 129 0.50 -34.04 14.82
N ASN A 130 1.61 -34.09 15.55
CA ASN A 130 1.58 -34.37 16.99
C ASN A 130 0.96 -33.19 17.76
N ARG A 131 -0.19 -33.44 18.42
CA ARG A 131 -0.95 -32.42 19.14
C ARG A 131 -0.15 -31.77 20.28
N LYS A 132 0.68 -32.53 20.98
CA LYS A 132 1.50 -32.02 22.10
C LYS A 132 2.56 -31.05 21.59
N ILE A 133 3.30 -31.43 20.55
CA ILE A 133 4.36 -30.60 19.95
C ILE A 133 3.73 -29.34 19.34
N ALA A 134 2.70 -29.49 18.53
CA ALA A 134 2.01 -28.36 17.90
C ALA A 134 1.41 -27.40 18.95
N SER A 135 0.76 -27.94 19.99
CA SER A 135 0.22 -27.14 21.09
C SER A 135 1.30 -26.37 21.82
N GLN A 136 2.48 -26.96 22.04
CA GLN A 136 3.59 -26.28 22.70
C GLN A 136 4.13 -25.13 21.82
N SER A 137 4.29 -25.36 20.52
CA SER A 137 4.71 -24.32 19.58
C SER A 137 3.72 -23.14 19.56
N ILE A 138 2.42 -23.42 19.46
CA ILE A 138 1.38 -22.39 19.50
C ILE A 138 1.37 -21.62 20.83
N ARG A 139 1.57 -22.30 21.97
CA ARG A 139 1.68 -21.65 23.28
C ARG A 139 2.85 -20.68 23.35
N ASN A 140 3.99 -21.06 22.80
CA ASN A 140 5.16 -20.18 22.73
C ASN A 140 4.85 -18.93 21.90
N ARG A 141 4.16 -19.08 20.78
CA ARG A 141 3.72 -17.94 19.93
C ARG A 141 2.69 -17.08 20.67
N ILE A 142 1.71 -17.68 21.37
CA ILE A 142 0.76 -16.95 22.22
C ILE A 142 1.50 -16.12 23.28
N LYS A 143 2.51 -16.70 23.91
CA LYS A 143 3.33 -15.98 24.90
C LYS A 143 3.99 -14.75 24.29
N LEU A 144 4.67 -14.92 23.13
CA LEU A 144 5.36 -13.82 22.45
C LEU A 144 4.40 -12.71 22.02
N VAL A 145 3.23 -13.07 21.47
CA VAL A 145 2.22 -12.07 21.10
C VAL A 145 1.64 -11.37 22.32
N ALA A 146 1.38 -12.12 23.41
CA ALA A 146 0.89 -11.53 24.66
C ALA A 146 1.90 -10.55 25.27
N GLU A 147 3.18 -10.89 25.29
CA GLU A 147 4.27 -10.02 25.75
C GLU A 147 4.36 -8.75 24.87
N ARG A 148 4.25 -8.88 23.56
CA ARG A 148 4.23 -7.73 22.64
C ARG A 148 3.02 -6.82 22.84
N LEU A 149 1.84 -7.38 23.08
CA LEU A 149 0.64 -6.60 23.37
C LEU A 149 0.79 -5.83 24.70
N ASN A 150 1.34 -6.46 25.75
CA ASN A 150 1.62 -5.76 27.00
C ASN A 150 2.64 -4.65 26.79
N TRP A 151 3.71 -4.91 26.03
CA TRP A 151 4.70 -3.89 25.69
C TRP A 151 4.09 -2.69 24.95
N PHE A 152 3.22 -2.90 23.95
CA PHE A 152 2.51 -1.80 23.27
C PHE A 152 1.66 -0.97 24.26
N LEU A 153 0.99 -1.63 25.20
CA LEU A 153 0.17 -0.93 26.20
C LEU A 153 1.04 -0.07 27.14
N ASP A 154 2.16 -0.63 27.60
CA ASP A 154 3.08 0.02 28.52
C ASP A 154 3.84 1.18 27.84
N GLU A 155 4.35 0.99 26.62
CA GLU A 155 5.00 2.06 25.84
C GLU A 155 4.03 3.18 25.50
N GLY A 156 2.79 2.86 25.13
CA GLY A 156 1.76 3.88 24.93
C GLY A 156 1.46 4.66 26.20
N ALA A 157 1.40 3.99 27.37
CA ALA A 157 1.19 4.66 28.65
C ALA A 157 2.39 5.51 29.08
N LYS A 158 3.61 5.07 28.79
CA LYS A 158 4.85 5.80 29.04
C LYS A 158 4.94 7.06 28.16
N ALA A 159 4.67 6.93 26.85
CA ALA A 159 4.63 8.04 25.93
C ALA A 159 3.59 9.10 26.37
N MET A 160 2.42 8.67 26.85
CA MET A 160 1.41 9.58 27.40
C MET A 160 1.90 10.37 28.62
N LYS A 161 2.71 9.79 29.49
CA LYS A 161 3.31 10.51 30.65
C LYS A 161 4.27 11.61 30.17
N GLN A 162 4.92 11.41 29.04
CA GLN A 162 5.87 12.33 28.41
C GLN A 162 5.18 13.34 27.46
N ASN A 163 3.86 13.25 27.29
CA ASN A 163 3.07 13.98 26.30
C ASN A 163 3.50 13.71 24.83
N ASP A 164 4.15 12.58 24.59
CA ASP A 164 4.47 12.10 23.24
C ASP A 164 3.27 11.37 22.64
N ILE A 165 2.43 12.15 21.97
CA ILE A 165 1.16 11.68 21.41
C ILE A 165 1.37 10.76 20.21
N VAL A 166 2.41 11.02 19.41
CA VAL A 166 2.71 10.23 18.22
C VAL A 166 3.08 8.81 18.61
N SER A 167 4.03 8.66 19.56
CA SER A 167 4.44 7.34 20.07
C SER A 167 3.30 6.62 20.80
N ALA A 168 2.47 7.36 21.54
CA ALA A 168 1.31 6.79 22.21
C ALA A 168 0.28 6.24 21.21
N LEU A 169 -0.09 7.02 20.20
CA LEU A 169 -1.03 6.59 19.14
C LEU A 169 -0.45 5.45 18.32
N SER A 170 0.84 5.49 17.97
CA SER A 170 1.52 4.42 17.25
C SER A 170 1.46 3.11 18.01
N SER A 171 1.76 3.14 19.32
CA SER A 171 1.71 1.97 20.19
C SER A 171 0.28 1.43 20.31
N TYR A 172 -0.72 2.29 20.52
CA TYR A 172 -2.11 1.84 20.62
C TYR A 172 -2.66 1.31 19.30
N ALA A 173 -2.32 1.93 18.17
CA ALA A 173 -2.69 1.44 16.84
C ALA A 173 -2.05 0.07 16.55
N SER A 174 -0.75 -0.10 16.86
CA SER A 174 -0.04 -1.37 16.70
C SER A 174 -0.65 -2.48 17.55
N GLY A 175 -0.94 -2.19 18.82
CA GLY A 175 -1.60 -3.14 19.71
C GLY A 175 -3.02 -3.51 19.24
N TYR A 176 -3.78 -2.54 18.72
CA TYR A 176 -5.10 -2.81 18.14
C TYR A 176 -5.02 -3.76 16.96
N MET A 177 -4.03 -3.57 16.08
CA MET A 177 -3.84 -4.40 14.87
C MET A 177 -3.29 -5.79 15.19
N GLU A 178 -2.46 -5.93 16.22
CA GLU A 178 -1.85 -7.20 16.63
C GLU A 178 -2.81 -8.08 17.47
N ALA A 179 -3.75 -7.48 18.20
CA ALA A 179 -4.61 -8.22 19.12
C ALA A 179 -5.47 -9.33 18.47
N PRO A 180 -5.98 -9.22 17.24
CA PRO A 180 -6.66 -10.31 16.55
C PRO A 180 -5.80 -11.55 16.35
N ASN A 181 -4.48 -11.40 16.15
CA ASN A 181 -3.55 -12.50 16.02
C ASN A 181 -3.54 -13.40 17.27
N LEU A 182 -3.55 -12.81 18.45
CA LEU A 182 -3.66 -13.58 19.69
C LEU A 182 -4.96 -14.41 19.76
N GLN A 183 -6.07 -13.86 19.30
CA GLN A 183 -7.35 -14.57 19.28
C GLN A 183 -7.33 -15.75 18.31
N SER A 184 -6.74 -15.56 17.13
CA SER A 184 -6.53 -16.61 16.13
C SER A 184 -5.69 -17.76 16.70
N LEU A 185 -4.55 -17.45 17.32
CA LEU A 185 -3.68 -18.44 17.98
C LEU A 185 -4.38 -19.18 19.12
N LYS A 186 -5.17 -18.49 19.96
CA LYS A 186 -5.95 -19.11 21.03
C LYS A 186 -7.03 -20.06 20.46
N ALA A 187 -7.72 -19.67 19.40
CA ALA A 187 -8.69 -20.52 18.73
C ALA A 187 -8.04 -21.78 18.14
N MET A 188 -6.88 -21.62 17.49
CA MET A 188 -6.11 -22.76 16.97
C MET A 188 -5.64 -23.68 18.10
N LEU A 189 -5.10 -23.13 19.19
CA LEU A 189 -4.71 -23.94 20.35
C LEU A 189 -5.87 -24.76 20.87
N ASN A 190 -7.07 -24.18 20.99
CA ASN A 190 -8.26 -24.89 21.46
C ASN A 190 -8.65 -26.05 20.55
N VAL A 191 -8.47 -25.92 19.23
CA VAL A 191 -8.74 -27.01 18.26
C VAL A 191 -7.70 -28.12 18.36
N ILE A 192 -6.43 -27.75 18.46
CA ILE A 192 -5.31 -28.72 18.46
C ILE A 192 -5.19 -29.41 19.82
N ALA A 193 -5.36 -28.68 20.92
CA ALA A 193 -5.22 -29.21 22.29
C ALA A 193 -6.48 -29.91 22.83
N GLN A 194 -7.52 -30.07 22.06
CA GLN A 194 -8.89 -30.50 22.48
C GLN A 194 -8.95 -31.75 23.38
N LYS A 195 -7.90 -32.56 23.41
CA LYS A 195 -7.84 -33.82 24.18
C LYS A 195 -6.64 -33.91 25.13
N ILE A 196 -5.89 -32.79 25.28
CA ILE A 196 -4.73 -32.75 26.17
C ILE A 196 -5.10 -31.88 27.36
N GLU A 197 -5.65 -32.51 28.40
CA GLU A 197 -6.02 -31.81 29.64
C GLU A 197 -4.80 -31.41 30.49
N GLY A 198 -4.92 -30.29 31.12
CA GLY A 198 -4.01 -29.79 32.15
C GLY A 198 -4.23 -28.30 32.37
N ASN A 199 -4.48 -27.92 33.63
CA ASN A 199 -4.65 -26.53 34.07
C ASN A 199 -3.40 -25.70 33.72
N LYS A 200 -3.43 -24.99 32.58
CA LYS A 200 -2.26 -24.26 32.09
C LYS A 200 -2.50 -22.78 32.27
N LYS A 201 -1.54 -22.10 32.92
CA LYS A 201 -1.54 -20.65 33.12
C LYS A 201 -1.94 -19.93 31.83
N GLU A 202 -3.05 -19.23 31.89
CA GLU A 202 -3.50 -18.38 30.79
C GLU A 202 -2.61 -17.13 30.75
N PHE A 203 -2.03 -16.85 29.59
CA PHE A 203 -1.26 -15.61 29.42
C PHE A 203 -2.23 -14.43 29.40
N TYR A 204 -2.09 -13.56 30.39
CA TYR A 204 -2.82 -12.31 30.40
C TYR A 204 -2.28 -11.41 29.27
N ALA A 205 -3.18 -10.88 28.48
CA ALA A 205 -2.87 -9.90 27.45
C ALA A 205 -4.02 -8.92 27.28
N PRO A 206 -3.73 -7.66 26.93
CA PRO A 206 -4.75 -6.66 26.63
C PRO A 206 -5.61 -7.11 25.44
N LYS A 207 -6.90 -6.83 25.51
CA LYS A 207 -7.83 -7.06 24.41
C LYS A 207 -7.74 -5.93 23.38
N GLN A 208 -8.14 -6.19 22.15
CA GLN A 208 -8.24 -5.17 21.09
C GLN A 208 -9.01 -3.92 21.56
N LEU A 209 -10.12 -4.11 22.26
CA LEU A 209 -10.94 -3.03 22.82
C LEU A 209 -10.17 -2.15 23.82
N THR A 210 -9.17 -2.68 24.50
CA THR A 210 -8.33 -1.89 25.43
C THR A 210 -7.53 -0.84 24.66
N PHE A 211 -6.91 -1.23 23.57
CA PHE A 211 -6.16 -0.32 22.69
C PHE A 211 -7.08 0.70 22.01
N GLU A 212 -8.22 0.24 21.49
CA GLU A 212 -9.26 1.11 20.92
C GLU A 212 -9.70 2.18 21.93
N SER A 213 -10.01 1.78 23.16
CA SER A 213 -10.43 2.71 24.21
C SER A 213 -9.34 3.72 24.58
N LYS A 214 -8.06 3.28 24.66
CA LYS A 214 -6.93 4.17 24.93
C LYS A 214 -6.72 5.19 23.82
N ALA A 215 -6.72 4.74 22.56
CA ALA A 215 -6.59 5.63 21.40
C ALA A 215 -7.77 6.59 21.30
N ARG A 216 -9.00 6.12 21.47
CA ARG A 216 -10.21 6.94 21.45
C ARG A 216 -10.21 8.00 22.54
N ASN A 217 -9.85 7.62 23.78
CA ASN A 217 -9.75 8.57 24.88
C ASN A 217 -8.70 9.64 24.61
N LEU A 218 -7.55 9.26 24.05
CA LEU A 218 -6.51 10.20 23.68
C LEU A 218 -7.01 11.17 22.59
N LEU A 219 -7.55 10.66 21.49
CA LEU A 219 -8.02 11.47 20.35
C LEU A 219 -9.22 12.36 20.71
N ASN A 220 -10.07 11.95 21.65
CA ASN A 220 -11.16 12.79 22.15
C ASN A 220 -10.66 14.02 22.91
N ASN A 221 -9.47 13.97 23.50
CA ASN A 221 -8.84 15.08 24.18
C ASN A 221 -7.94 15.92 23.26
N ILE A 222 -7.82 15.59 21.97
CA ILE A 222 -7.10 16.41 21.00
C ILE A 222 -8.07 17.31 20.27
N SER A 223 -7.68 18.56 20.12
CA SER A 223 -8.41 19.57 19.34
C SER A 223 -7.51 20.25 18.33
N ILE A 224 -8.13 20.70 17.25
CA ILE A 224 -7.51 21.52 16.21
C ILE A 224 -8.15 22.90 16.25
N ALA A 225 -7.33 23.95 16.28
CA ALA A 225 -7.74 25.32 16.07
C ALA A 225 -7.14 25.85 14.78
N ILE A 226 -7.93 26.44 13.92
CA ILE A 226 -7.45 27.18 12.75
C ILE A 226 -6.88 28.52 13.22
N ILE A 227 -5.66 28.84 12.81
CA ILE A 227 -4.96 30.07 13.18
C ILE A 227 -5.06 31.13 12.07
N SER A 228 -4.75 30.75 10.83
CA SER A 228 -4.81 31.65 9.67
C SER A 228 -5.08 30.86 8.38
N GLY A 229 -5.28 31.59 7.28
CA GLY A 229 -5.39 31.01 5.95
C GLY A 229 -6.79 30.49 5.57
N ASN A 230 -7.77 30.56 6.48
CA ASN A 230 -9.14 30.11 6.19
C ASN A 230 -9.99 31.24 5.59
N LYS A 231 -10.85 30.91 4.64
CA LYS A 231 -11.78 31.81 3.94
C LYS A 231 -11.12 32.93 3.15
N GLN A 232 -9.86 32.75 2.75
CA GLN A 232 -9.19 33.66 1.83
C GLN A 232 -9.87 33.66 0.47
N THR A 233 -9.78 34.81 -0.21
CA THR A 233 -10.27 34.95 -1.59
C THR A 233 -9.07 35.19 -2.50
N VAL A 234 -8.95 34.39 -3.55
CA VAL A 234 -7.83 34.44 -4.50
C VAL A 234 -8.33 34.46 -5.94
N LYS A 235 -7.52 34.99 -6.83
CA LYS A 235 -7.75 34.84 -8.28
C LYS A 235 -7.31 33.45 -8.70
N LEU A 236 -8.03 32.88 -9.67
CA LEU A 236 -7.65 31.59 -10.25
C LEU A 236 -6.20 31.64 -10.73
N SER A 237 -5.49 30.52 -10.56
CA SER A 237 -4.05 30.36 -10.84
C SER A 237 -3.11 31.15 -9.94
N ASN A 238 -3.60 31.85 -8.95
CA ASN A 238 -2.74 32.51 -7.97
C ASN A 238 -2.65 31.67 -6.68
N ALA A 239 -1.59 31.92 -5.92
CA ALA A 239 -1.45 31.41 -4.56
C ALA A 239 -2.23 32.29 -3.58
N PRO A 240 -2.81 31.71 -2.51
CA PRO A 240 -3.28 32.48 -1.37
C PRO A 240 -2.14 33.24 -0.70
N THR A 241 -2.47 34.41 -0.12
CA THR A 241 -1.46 35.27 0.54
C THR A 241 -1.02 34.73 1.90
N GLU A 242 -1.90 34.00 2.57
CA GLU A 242 -1.62 33.42 3.87
C GLU A 242 -1.59 31.89 3.77
N PRO A 243 -0.62 31.23 4.39
CA PRO A 243 -0.58 29.77 4.48
C PRO A 243 -1.73 29.26 5.35
N LEU A 244 -2.16 28.03 5.08
CA LEU A 244 -3.13 27.31 5.90
C LEU A 244 -2.46 26.91 7.21
N THR A 245 -2.80 27.59 8.29
CA THR A 245 -2.15 27.39 9.58
C THR A 245 -3.15 26.86 10.59
N LEU A 246 -2.81 25.77 11.23
CA LEU A 246 -3.58 25.19 12.32
C LEU A 246 -2.70 24.94 13.54
N LYS A 247 -3.34 24.79 14.70
CA LYS A 247 -2.69 24.39 15.95
C LYS A 247 -3.36 23.16 16.52
N LEU A 248 -2.57 22.17 16.87
CA LEU A 248 -2.97 20.97 17.62
C LEU A 248 -2.62 21.10 19.07
N PHE A 249 -3.53 20.73 19.95
CA PHE A 249 -3.30 20.71 21.39
C PHE A 249 -4.08 19.60 22.08
N LEU A 250 -3.52 19.11 23.19
CA LEU A 250 -4.12 18.12 24.08
C LEU A 250 -4.75 18.84 25.26
N HIS A 251 -6.03 18.57 25.52
CA HIS A 251 -6.69 18.98 26.74
C HIS A 251 -6.29 18.08 27.91
N LYS A 252 -5.67 18.65 28.94
CA LYS A 252 -5.31 17.95 30.17
C LYS A 252 -5.84 18.73 31.38
N GLY A 253 -7.06 18.39 31.79
CA GLY A 253 -7.77 19.17 32.76
C GLY A 253 -8.08 20.59 32.23
N LEU A 254 -7.60 21.61 32.91
CA LEU A 254 -7.77 23.01 32.51
C LEU A 254 -6.64 23.55 31.62
N THR A 255 -5.66 22.73 31.29
CA THR A 255 -4.50 23.13 30.48
C THR A 255 -4.56 22.59 29.07
N ASN A 256 -4.12 23.39 28.09
CA ASN A 256 -3.96 23.02 26.71
C ASN A 256 -2.47 22.87 26.39
N ILE A 257 -2.03 21.61 26.19
CA ILE A 257 -0.64 21.29 25.90
C ILE A 257 -0.47 21.29 24.39
N PRO A 258 0.42 22.14 23.80
CA PRO A 258 0.70 22.10 22.38
C PRO A 258 1.33 20.76 21.98
N LEU A 259 0.94 20.21 20.84
CA LEU A 259 1.41 18.92 20.36
C LEU A 259 2.50 19.11 19.32
N LYS A 260 3.75 18.80 19.69
CA LYS A 260 4.93 18.85 18.84
C LYS A 260 5.08 17.57 18.03
N GLY A 261 5.59 17.70 16.78
CA GLY A 261 6.02 16.57 15.93
C GLY A 261 4.87 15.69 15.44
N VAL A 262 3.62 16.15 15.55
CA VAL A 262 2.48 15.40 15.05
C VAL A 262 2.40 15.56 13.53
N PRO A 263 2.40 14.47 12.75
CA PRO A 263 2.20 14.55 11.30
C PRO A 263 0.77 14.96 10.97
N VAL A 264 0.65 16.02 10.17
CA VAL A 264 -0.62 16.56 9.67
C VAL A 264 -0.65 16.43 8.17
N LYS A 265 -1.74 15.86 7.64
CA LYS A 265 -2.00 15.79 6.21
C LYS A 265 -3.00 16.85 5.81
N PHE A 266 -2.63 17.62 4.77
CA PHE A 266 -3.51 18.55 4.07
C PHE A 266 -3.88 17.95 2.71
N GLU A 267 -5.16 17.89 2.38
CA GLU A 267 -5.60 17.34 1.10
C GLU A 267 -6.88 18.03 0.60
N TYR A 268 -6.97 18.25 -0.71
CA TYR A 268 -8.19 18.76 -1.31
C TYR A 268 -9.31 17.72 -1.22
N ILE A 269 -10.43 18.08 -0.58
CA ILE A 269 -11.68 17.31 -0.62
C ILE A 269 -12.65 17.87 -1.67
N ASN A 270 -12.47 19.14 -2.04
CA ASN A 270 -13.19 19.79 -3.12
C ASN A 270 -12.30 20.87 -3.72
N GLY A 271 -12.10 20.86 -5.03
CA GLY A 271 -11.16 21.75 -5.72
C GLY A 271 -9.81 21.06 -5.98
N GLU A 272 -8.88 21.82 -6.51
CA GLU A 272 -7.60 21.31 -6.99
C GLU A 272 -6.53 22.40 -6.91
N GLY A 273 -5.29 21.97 -6.69
CA GLY A 273 -4.15 22.87 -6.62
C GLY A 273 -2.89 22.14 -6.12
N PHE A 274 -1.84 22.91 -5.94
CA PHE A 274 -0.60 22.46 -5.33
C PHE A 274 -0.51 23.04 -3.92
N LEU A 275 -0.22 22.18 -2.96
CA LEU A 275 -0.02 22.56 -1.56
C LEU A 275 1.00 21.62 -0.89
N ASP A 276 1.53 22.03 0.25
CA ASP A 276 2.35 21.16 1.09
C ASP A 276 1.43 20.17 1.81
N GLU A 277 1.39 18.93 1.30
CA GLU A 277 0.43 17.93 1.77
C GLU A 277 0.77 17.35 3.15
N GLU A 278 2.05 17.22 3.48
CA GLU A 278 2.51 16.58 4.71
C GLU A 278 3.41 17.52 5.51
N VAL A 279 2.97 17.86 6.71
CA VAL A 279 3.66 18.82 7.58
C VAL A 279 3.70 18.29 9.01
N LEU A 280 4.80 18.52 9.73
CA LEU A 280 4.90 18.24 11.16
C LEU A 280 4.57 19.49 11.97
N THR A 281 3.89 19.32 13.10
CA THR A 281 3.69 20.43 14.05
C THR A 281 5.01 20.85 14.73
N ASP A 282 5.19 22.15 14.91
CA ASP A 282 6.32 22.73 15.64
C ASP A 282 6.19 22.61 17.18
N ASP A 283 7.12 23.20 17.94
CA ASP A 283 7.12 23.19 19.41
C ASP A 283 5.88 23.89 20.02
N ARG A 284 5.20 24.73 19.27
CA ARG A 284 3.97 25.42 19.68
C ARG A 284 2.72 24.66 19.24
N GLY A 285 2.90 23.48 18.62
CA GLY A 285 1.82 22.67 18.07
C GLY A 285 1.27 23.19 16.74
N ILE A 286 2.00 24.04 16.03
CA ILE A 286 1.57 24.69 14.79
C ILE A 286 2.02 23.86 13.58
N ALA A 287 1.09 23.55 12.68
CA ALA A 287 1.35 23.03 11.35
C ALA A 287 0.92 24.04 10.30
N GLN A 288 1.76 24.25 9.29
CA GLN A 288 1.56 25.27 8.28
C GLN A 288 1.76 24.68 6.88
N SER A 289 0.72 24.71 6.04
CA SER A 289 0.77 24.27 4.65
C SER A 289 0.69 25.48 3.72
N VAL A 290 1.61 25.58 2.79
CA VAL A 290 1.61 26.62 1.75
C VAL A 290 0.81 26.11 0.56
N VAL A 291 -0.23 26.82 0.18
CA VAL A 291 -0.94 26.58 -1.07
C VAL A 291 -0.25 27.38 -2.17
N ARG A 292 0.41 26.70 -3.07
CA ARG A 292 1.26 27.28 -4.12
C ARG A 292 0.46 27.78 -5.32
N LYS A 293 -0.62 27.07 -5.66
CA LYS A 293 -1.49 27.39 -6.78
C LYS A 293 -2.86 26.73 -6.63
N ILE A 294 -3.89 27.41 -7.08
CA ILE A 294 -5.25 26.87 -7.21
C ILE A 294 -5.59 26.71 -8.69
N ILE A 295 -6.06 25.51 -9.09
CA ILE A 295 -6.21 25.12 -10.50
C ILE A 295 -7.61 24.54 -10.78
N SER A 296 -8.68 25.14 -10.42
CA SER A 296 -9.99 24.60 -10.80
C SER A 296 -10.88 25.68 -11.39
N TYR A 297 -11.27 25.49 -12.64
CA TYR A 297 -12.12 26.43 -13.36
C TYR A 297 -13.61 26.35 -12.98
N ASN A 298 -14.05 25.21 -12.44
CA ASN A 298 -15.47 24.94 -12.22
C ASN A 298 -15.94 25.19 -10.79
N LYS A 299 -15.04 25.52 -9.87
CA LYS A 299 -15.38 25.62 -8.45
C LYS A 299 -14.97 26.98 -7.90
N THR A 300 -15.93 27.67 -7.31
CA THR A 300 -15.71 28.96 -6.63
C THR A 300 -15.17 28.77 -5.22
N ASN A 301 -15.32 27.59 -4.64
CA ASN A 301 -14.88 27.29 -3.28
C ASN A 301 -14.06 26.02 -3.29
N HIS A 302 -12.81 26.12 -2.84
CA HIS A 302 -11.93 24.99 -2.60
C HIS A 302 -11.98 24.63 -1.12
N ARG A 303 -12.16 23.34 -0.83
CA ARG A 303 -12.17 22.82 0.54
C ARG A 303 -10.97 21.89 0.71
N ILE A 304 -10.17 22.16 1.73
CA ILE A 304 -8.97 21.42 2.07
C ILE A 304 -9.17 20.83 3.46
N SER A 305 -9.13 19.51 3.57
CA SER A 305 -9.11 18.81 4.85
C SER A 305 -7.71 18.87 5.43
N ALA A 306 -7.59 19.12 6.72
CA ALA A 306 -6.34 19.05 7.46
C ALA A 306 -6.56 18.25 8.74
N GLY A 307 -5.76 17.22 8.96
CA GLY A 307 -5.91 16.33 10.10
C GLY A 307 -4.69 15.48 10.39
N ILE A 308 -4.74 14.74 11.48
CA ILE A 308 -3.63 13.85 11.88
C ILE A 308 -3.42 12.78 10.80
N ASP A 309 -2.17 12.64 10.32
CA ASP A 309 -1.79 11.62 9.37
C ASP A 309 -1.45 10.28 10.05
N PHE A 310 -2.44 9.41 10.10
CA PHE A 310 -2.26 8.08 10.70
C PHE A 310 -1.39 7.13 9.86
N LYS A 311 -1.20 7.38 8.55
CA LYS A 311 -0.27 6.60 7.74
C LYS A 311 1.18 6.79 8.22
N LYS A 312 1.52 8.01 8.65
CA LYS A 312 2.83 8.32 9.22
C LYS A 312 2.96 7.84 10.68
N ILE A 313 1.88 7.79 11.45
CA ILE A 313 1.88 7.30 12.84
C ILE A 313 2.03 5.77 12.89
N ALA A 314 1.42 5.05 11.96
CA ALA A 314 1.45 3.59 11.88
C ALA A 314 1.94 3.10 10.50
N PRO A 315 3.20 3.36 10.12
CA PRO A 315 3.70 3.14 8.75
C PRO A 315 3.75 1.65 8.35
N GLY A 316 3.76 0.72 9.31
CA GLY A 316 3.71 -0.73 9.06
C GLY A 316 2.30 -1.30 8.91
N ALA A 317 1.26 -0.48 9.06
CA ALA A 317 -0.12 -0.94 8.97
C ALA A 317 -0.55 -1.13 7.51
N SER A 318 -1.24 -2.24 7.22
CA SER A 318 -1.96 -2.35 5.94
C SER A 318 -3.09 -1.32 5.88
N GLU A 319 -3.40 -0.83 4.69
CA GLU A 319 -4.45 0.17 4.50
C GLU A 319 -5.80 -0.27 5.10
N THR A 320 -6.15 -1.53 4.89
CA THR A 320 -7.39 -2.12 5.45
C THR A 320 -7.38 -2.14 6.98
N SER A 321 -6.26 -2.48 7.62
CA SER A 321 -6.16 -2.53 9.08
C SER A 321 -6.19 -1.13 9.69
N LEU A 322 -5.52 -0.18 9.04
CA LEU A 322 -5.54 1.23 9.43
C LEU A 322 -6.95 1.81 9.31
N GLN A 323 -7.65 1.56 8.20
CA GLN A 323 -9.02 2.05 8.01
C GLN A 323 -9.95 1.51 9.09
N ARG A 324 -9.89 0.22 9.42
CA ARG A 324 -10.69 -0.38 10.50
C ARG A 324 -10.41 0.26 11.86
N PHE A 325 -9.15 0.61 12.14
CA PHE A 325 -8.79 1.34 13.36
C PHE A 325 -9.42 2.74 13.35
N LEU A 326 -9.30 3.48 12.24
CA LEU A 326 -9.84 4.82 12.09
C LEU A 326 -11.37 4.87 12.18
N ASP A 327 -12.06 3.83 11.70
CA ASP A 327 -13.53 3.71 11.83
C ASP A 327 -13.98 3.56 13.30
N ARG A 328 -13.07 3.19 14.21
CA ARG A 328 -13.35 2.98 15.63
C ARG A 328 -12.96 4.15 16.52
N VAL A 329 -12.08 5.01 16.05
CA VAL A 329 -11.59 6.15 16.79
C VAL A 329 -12.05 7.47 16.17
N LYS A 330 -11.95 8.57 16.93
CA LYS A 330 -12.28 9.89 16.40
C LYS A 330 -11.23 10.30 15.37
N ASN A 331 -11.68 10.69 14.19
CA ASN A 331 -10.82 11.36 13.22
C ASN A 331 -10.67 12.84 13.59
N VAL A 332 -9.48 13.24 14.02
CA VAL A 332 -9.17 14.63 14.41
C VAL A 332 -8.77 15.40 13.16
N LYS A 333 -9.73 16.10 12.57
CA LYS A 333 -9.56 16.91 11.36
C LYS A 333 -10.36 18.21 11.39
N THR A 334 -9.93 19.15 10.57
CA THR A 334 -10.63 20.41 10.30
C THR A 334 -10.67 20.69 8.80
N GLU A 335 -11.41 21.71 8.38
CA GLU A 335 -11.48 22.09 6.97
C GLU A 335 -11.15 23.56 6.79
N PHE A 336 -10.33 23.84 5.78
CA PHE A 336 -10.09 25.17 5.26
C PHE A 336 -10.92 25.41 4.01
N ILE A 337 -11.38 26.63 3.84
CA ILE A 337 -12.11 27.09 2.66
C ILE A 337 -11.29 28.19 2.00
N ILE A 338 -11.04 28.07 0.70
CA ILE A 338 -10.46 29.13 -0.13
C ILE A 338 -11.49 29.47 -1.21
N ASN A 339 -11.88 30.75 -1.27
CA ASN A 339 -12.79 31.25 -2.28
C ASN A 339 -11.98 31.68 -3.50
N VAL A 340 -12.45 31.35 -4.69
CA VAL A 340 -11.86 31.82 -5.93
C VAL A 340 -12.76 32.87 -6.54
N GLU A 341 -12.21 34.05 -6.81
CA GLU A 341 -12.93 35.08 -7.55
C GLU A 341 -13.31 34.54 -8.92
N LYS A 342 -14.57 34.72 -9.30
CA LYS A 342 -14.98 34.48 -10.68
C LYS A 342 -14.22 35.46 -11.57
N ALA A 343 -13.12 35.04 -12.15
CA ALA A 343 -12.67 35.72 -13.33
C ALA A 343 -13.80 35.67 -14.35
N ASN A 344 -14.04 36.73 -15.07
CA ASN A 344 -14.85 36.71 -16.29
C ASN A 344 -14.10 35.88 -17.35
N ILE A 345 -13.99 34.60 -17.08
CA ILE A 345 -13.39 33.65 -17.96
C ILE A 345 -14.54 33.14 -18.82
N PHE A 346 -14.51 33.47 -20.09
CA PHE A 346 -15.24 32.73 -21.13
C PHE A 346 -15.25 31.25 -20.72
N SER A 347 -16.42 30.65 -20.71
CA SER A 347 -16.70 29.30 -20.25
C SER A 347 -15.69 28.29 -20.79
N ALA A 348 -14.57 28.21 -20.15
CA ALA A 348 -13.65 27.10 -20.37
C ALA A 348 -14.35 25.89 -19.78
N LYS A 349 -14.97 25.10 -20.65
CA LYS A 349 -15.33 23.73 -20.32
C LYS A 349 -14.08 23.09 -19.76
N SER A 350 -14.01 22.87 -18.44
CA SER A 350 -12.88 22.18 -17.83
C SER A 350 -12.86 20.80 -18.45
N SER A 351 -11.92 20.61 -19.31
CA SER A 351 -11.81 19.34 -20.01
C SER A 351 -11.34 18.30 -18.99
N PHE A 352 -11.91 17.13 -19.07
CA PHE A 352 -11.42 15.96 -18.35
C PHE A 352 -9.93 15.72 -18.65
N LEU A 353 -9.47 16.14 -19.83
CA LEU A 353 -8.05 16.16 -20.21
C LEU A 353 -7.22 17.01 -19.25
N ARG A 354 -7.67 18.23 -18.92
CA ARG A 354 -6.95 19.11 -17.98
C ARG A 354 -6.79 18.48 -16.61
N GLN A 355 -7.86 17.83 -16.11
CA GLN A 355 -7.81 17.09 -14.84
C GLN A 355 -6.73 16.04 -14.87
N ARG A 356 -6.69 15.22 -15.93
CA ARG A 356 -5.70 14.14 -16.06
C ARG A 356 -4.29 14.67 -16.29
N THR A 357 -4.16 15.79 -17.01
CA THR A 357 -2.87 16.45 -17.18
C THR A 357 -2.35 17.00 -15.86
N LEU A 358 -3.23 17.51 -15.00
CA LEU A 358 -2.87 17.92 -13.63
C LEU A 358 -2.40 16.74 -12.78
N ASP A 359 -3.12 15.63 -12.80
CA ASP A 359 -2.71 14.40 -12.08
C ASP A 359 -1.35 13.91 -12.56
N LEU A 360 -1.10 13.99 -13.85
CA LEU A 360 0.17 13.64 -14.46
C LEU A 360 1.29 14.60 -14.05
N ALA A 361 1.03 15.90 -14.06
CA ALA A 361 1.98 16.93 -13.65
C ALA A 361 2.41 16.73 -12.19
N LYS A 362 1.49 16.48 -11.28
CA LYS A 362 1.79 16.18 -9.86
C LYS A 362 2.74 14.99 -9.70
N GLN A 363 2.52 13.90 -10.46
CA GLN A 363 3.40 12.73 -10.43
C GLN A 363 4.80 13.06 -10.93
N VAL A 364 4.89 13.87 -11.99
CA VAL A 364 6.15 14.21 -12.66
C VAL A 364 7.03 15.13 -11.81
N ILE A 365 6.43 16.10 -11.08
CA ILE A 365 7.17 17.09 -10.28
C ILE A 365 7.31 16.75 -8.81
N HIS A 366 6.84 15.57 -8.38
CA HIS A 366 6.80 15.17 -6.96
C HIS A 366 8.13 15.34 -6.22
N ASN A 367 9.26 15.16 -6.91
CA ASN A 367 10.59 15.22 -6.32
C ASN A 367 11.32 16.59 -6.56
N ILE A 368 10.64 17.60 -7.10
CA ILE A 368 11.25 18.92 -7.29
C ILE A 368 11.28 19.66 -5.95
N ASN A 369 12.46 20.16 -5.59
CA ASN A 369 12.60 21.03 -4.43
C ASN A 369 12.02 22.42 -4.75
N PRO A 370 10.97 22.87 -4.06
CA PRO A 370 10.32 24.15 -4.32
C PRO A 370 11.22 25.38 -4.08
N ASN A 371 12.28 25.22 -3.29
CA ASN A 371 13.24 26.29 -2.99
C ASN A 371 14.31 26.45 -4.08
N SER A 372 14.33 25.59 -5.09
CA SER A 372 15.24 25.71 -6.25
C SER A 372 14.47 26.33 -7.41
N ASN A 373 15.07 27.33 -8.07
CA ASN A 373 14.46 27.95 -9.26
C ASN A 373 15.01 27.24 -10.51
N HIS A 374 14.20 26.35 -11.11
CA HIS A 374 14.59 25.62 -12.32
C HIS A 374 13.89 26.19 -13.55
N ALA A 375 14.67 26.47 -14.59
CA ALA A 375 14.15 26.75 -15.93
C ALA A 375 13.66 25.43 -16.54
N LEU A 376 12.35 25.34 -16.81
CA LEU A 376 11.68 24.14 -17.32
C LEU A 376 11.11 24.36 -18.72
N GLY A 377 11.31 23.41 -19.61
CA GLY A 377 10.65 23.35 -20.91
C GLY A 377 9.77 22.11 -21.06
N VAL A 378 8.69 22.24 -21.83
CA VAL A 378 7.80 21.10 -22.13
C VAL A 378 7.83 20.84 -23.63
N PHE A 379 8.28 19.65 -24.00
CA PHE A 379 8.26 19.22 -25.40
C PHE A 379 6.87 18.73 -25.81
N ASN A 380 6.58 18.82 -27.12
CA ASN A 380 5.37 18.21 -27.65
C ASN A 380 5.31 16.72 -27.33
N PHE A 381 4.17 16.24 -26.87
CA PHE A 381 3.94 14.82 -26.60
C PHE A 381 3.87 14.04 -27.92
N ARG A 382 4.51 12.88 -27.96
CA ARG A 382 4.58 12.05 -29.16
C ARG A 382 3.46 11.03 -29.18
N ASP A 383 2.82 10.87 -30.30
CA ASP A 383 1.96 9.73 -30.55
C ASP A 383 2.82 8.46 -30.62
N PHE A 384 2.57 7.51 -29.74
CA PHE A 384 3.40 6.29 -29.61
C PHE A 384 3.38 5.44 -30.89
N HIS A 385 2.24 5.36 -31.61
CA HIS A 385 2.09 4.53 -32.81
C HIS A 385 2.66 5.19 -34.05
N SER A 386 2.39 6.48 -34.26
CA SER A 386 2.83 7.19 -35.45
C SER A 386 4.20 7.87 -35.32
N GLY A 387 4.73 7.93 -34.08
CA GLY A 387 5.96 8.68 -33.80
C GLY A 387 5.84 10.20 -33.95
N LYS A 388 4.69 10.73 -34.36
CA LYS A 388 4.48 12.16 -34.67
C LYS A 388 4.16 12.95 -33.40
N SER A 389 4.70 14.15 -33.30
CA SER A 389 4.48 15.11 -32.20
C SER A 389 3.82 16.43 -32.66
N THR A 390 3.25 16.45 -33.86
CA THR A 390 2.73 17.67 -34.51
C THR A 390 1.22 17.73 -34.61
N ASN A 391 0.50 16.70 -34.15
CA ASN A 391 -0.95 16.67 -34.19
C ASN A 391 -1.59 17.56 -33.07
N THR A 392 -2.89 17.81 -33.21
CA THR A 392 -3.64 18.70 -32.34
C THR A 392 -3.61 18.23 -30.88
N LEU A 393 -3.77 16.93 -30.62
CA LEU A 393 -3.76 16.38 -29.26
C LEU A 393 -2.40 16.56 -28.57
N SER A 394 -1.31 16.31 -29.29
CA SER A 394 0.06 16.53 -28.85
C SER A 394 0.29 17.97 -28.35
N LYS A 395 -0.18 18.95 -29.12
CA LYS A 395 -0.06 20.37 -28.78
C LYS A 395 -0.92 20.74 -27.57
N VAL A 396 -2.18 20.28 -27.55
CA VAL A 396 -3.10 20.58 -26.43
C VAL A 396 -2.59 19.99 -25.10
N ILE A 397 -2.07 18.74 -25.08
CA ILE A 397 -1.47 18.16 -23.90
C ILE A 397 -0.29 19.01 -23.43
N ARG A 398 0.59 19.44 -24.33
CA ARG A 398 1.73 20.28 -24.00
C ARG A 398 1.28 21.61 -23.38
N GLU A 399 0.36 22.33 -24.04
CA GLU A 399 -0.13 23.63 -23.61
C GLU A 399 -0.78 23.56 -22.20
N GLU A 400 -1.59 22.52 -21.97
CA GLU A 400 -2.17 22.27 -20.65
C GLU A 400 -1.08 22.00 -19.60
N PHE A 401 -0.03 21.25 -19.96
CA PHE A 401 1.09 20.96 -19.06
C PHE A 401 1.89 22.23 -18.75
N GLU A 402 2.21 23.06 -19.73
CA GLU A 402 2.90 24.34 -19.59
C GLU A 402 2.10 25.30 -18.69
N GLU A 403 0.79 25.39 -18.90
CA GLU A 403 -0.08 26.26 -18.10
C GLU A 403 -0.15 25.77 -16.65
N ILE A 404 -0.25 24.46 -16.41
CA ILE A 404 -0.26 23.88 -15.07
C ILE A 404 1.07 24.17 -14.36
N LEU A 405 2.22 23.93 -15.01
CA LEU A 405 3.54 24.06 -14.40
C LEU A 405 3.98 25.51 -14.24
N SER A 406 3.48 26.43 -15.05
CA SER A 406 3.84 27.87 -14.99
C SER A 406 3.54 28.53 -13.65
N GLY A 407 2.67 27.93 -12.83
CA GLY A 407 2.33 28.46 -11.52
C GLY A 407 2.88 27.63 -10.36
N VAL A 408 3.81 26.73 -10.61
CA VAL A 408 4.48 25.96 -9.57
C VAL A 408 5.69 26.75 -9.08
N GLU A 409 5.75 27.03 -7.80
CA GLU A 409 6.90 27.70 -7.18
C GLU A 409 8.17 26.89 -7.36
N GLY A 410 9.28 27.55 -7.65
CA GLY A 410 10.54 26.90 -7.97
C GLY A 410 10.68 26.44 -9.42
N LEU A 411 9.67 26.70 -10.27
CA LEU A 411 9.72 26.44 -11.71
C LEU A 411 9.50 27.72 -12.50
N THR A 412 10.37 27.96 -13.49
CA THR A 412 10.18 28.99 -14.51
C THR A 412 9.98 28.30 -15.85
N VAL A 413 8.72 28.20 -16.32
CA VAL A 413 8.41 27.57 -17.60
C VAL A 413 8.86 28.49 -18.72
N ARG A 414 9.66 27.96 -19.66
CA ARG A 414 10.17 28.65 -20.86
C ARG A 414 9.64 27.99 -22.13
N GLU A 415 9.29 28.81 -23.10
CA GLU A 415 8.91 28.31 -24.41
C GLU A 415 10.14 27.75 -25.16
N ILE A 416 9.99 26.57 -25.75
CA ILE A 416 11.07 25.93 -26.50
C ILE A 416 11.05 26.46 -27.93
N SER A 417 12.14 27.12 -28.34
CA SER A 417 12.35 27.54 -29.73
C SER A 417 12.92 26.39 -30.56
N TYR A 418 12.17 25.99 -31.58
CA TYR A 418 12.61 24.95 -32.53
C TYR A 418 13.38 25.50 -33.77
N ARG A 419 13.69 26.80 -33.76
CA ARG A 419 14.45 27.41 -34.88
C ARG A 419 15.87 26.80 -34.89
N ASN A 420 16.25 26.12 -35.94
CA ASN A 420 17.54 25.45 -36.17
C ASN A 420 17.74 24.05 -35.55
N HIS A 421 16.68 23.36 -35.08
CA HIS A 421 16.84 22.10 -34.33
C HIS A 421 16.26 20.86 -35.02
N GLN A 422 16.05 20.85 -36.36
CA GLN A 422 15.39 19.74 -37.07
C GLN A 422 16.12 18.38 -36.99
N LYS A 423 17.39 18.35 -36.48
CA LYS A 423 18.18 17.10 -36.33
C LYS A 423 18.85 16.96 -34.94
N LYS A 424 18.56 17.84 -33.99
CA LYS A 424 19.16 17.77 -32.64
C LYS A 424 18.35 16.89 -31.71
N ASP A 425 19.04 16.19 -30.82
CA ASP A 425 18.41 15.49 -29.71
C ASP A 425 17.71 16.48 -28.75
N LYS A 426 16.71 16.00 -28.03
CA LYS A 426 15.92 16.82 -27.07
C LYS A 426 16.77 17.42 -25.96
N THR A 427 17.81 16.69 -25.53
CA THR A 427 18.77 17.17 -24.53
C THR A 427 19.57 18.35 -25.07
N GLU A 428 20.07 18.28 -26.29
CA GLU A 428 20.77 19.38 -26.96
C GLU A 428 19.84 20.60 -27.12
N VAL A 429 18.59 20.37 -27.52
CA VAL A 429 17.59 21.45 -27.64
C VAL A 429 17.32 22.10 -26.28
N ALA A 430 17.24 21.30 -25.21
CA ALA A 430 17.03 21.81 -23.86
C ALA A 430 18.22 22.70 -23.39
N LEU A 431 19.45 22.25 -23.64
CA LEU A 431 20.66 23.01 -23.32
C LEU A 431 20.74 24.30 -24.12
N ASP A 432 20.44 24.29 -25.41
CA ASP A 432 20.44 25.49 -26.28
C ASP A 432 19.38 26.52 -25.83
N ASN A 433 18.30 26.09 -25.21
CA ASN A 433 17.27 26.96 -24.63
C ASN A 433 17.51 27.31 -23.15
N ASN A 434 18.70 26.98 -22.62
CA ASN A 434 19.07 27.20 -21.22
C ASN A 434 18.03 26.65 -20.24
N LEU A 435 17.59 25.40 -20.44
CA LEU A 435 16.68 24.70 -19.55
C LEU A 435 17.49 23.85 -18.57
N ASP A 436 17.16 23.92 -17.29
CA ASP A 436 17.75 23.05 -16.27
C ASP A 436 17.12 21.67 -16.32
N ILE A 437 15.82 21.65 -16.58
CA ILE A 437 15.00 20.45 -16.68
C ILE A 437 13.99 20.55 -17.81
N TYR A 438 13.58 19.42 -18.36
CA TYR A 438 12.57 19.40 -19.40
C TYR A 438 11.63 18.21 -19.28
N VAL A 439 10.40 18.39 -19.77
CA VAL A 439 9.38 17.32 -19.81
C VAL A 439 9.28 16.77 -21.22
N ILE A 440 9.34 15.46 -21.33
CA ILE A 440 8.98 14.71 -22.53
C ILE A 440 7.82 13.77 -22.21
N GLY A 441 7.01 13.48 -23.21
CA GLY A 441 5.91 12.56 -23.03
C GLY A 441 5.48 11.87 -24.32
N ASP A 442 4.72 10.82 -24.14
CA ASP A 442 4.03 10.12 -25.20
C ASP A 442 2.58 9.84 -24.79
N TYR A 443 1.74 9.61 -25.79
CA TYR A 443 0.39 9.09 -25.57
C TYR A 443 0.11 7.95 -26.54
N ARG A 444 -0.72 7.00 -26.13
CA ARG A 444 -1.16 5.88 -26.95
C ARG A 444 -2.64 5.62 -26.79
N LEU A 445 -3.26 5.15 -27.87
CA LEU A 445 -4.63 4.67 -27.87
C LEU A 445 -4.64 3.19 -27.46
N VAL A 446 -5.42 2.85 -26.44
CA VAL A 446 -5.60 1.48 -25.98
C VAL A 446 -7.09 1.20 -25.87
N GLY A 447 -7.67 0.57 -26.91
CA GLY A 447 -9.12 0.41 -27.02
C GLY A 447 -9.84 1.77 -26.99
N ASP A 448 -10.79 1.95 -26.09
CA ASP A 448 -11.52 3.21 -25.87
C ASP A 448 -10.83 4.20 -24.93
N SER A 449 -9.60 3.91 -24.52
CA SER A 449 -8.83 4.75 -23.62
C SER A 449 -7.62 5.36 -24.30
N ILE A 450 -7.20 6.53 -23.77
CA ILE A 450 -5.94 7.18 -24.10
C ILE A 450 -5.07 7.12 -22.86
N GLU A 451 -3.88 6.58 -22.99
CA GLU A 451 -2.86 6.57 -21.97
C GLU A 451 -1.82 7.64 -22.29
N ILE A 452 -1.54 8.52 -21.33
CA ILE A 452 -0.52 9.58 -21.46
C ILE A 452 0.56 9.33 -20.42
N ARG A 453 1.82 9.40 -20.84
CA ARG A 453 3.01 9.27 -20.02
C ARG A 453 3.87 10.51 -20.13
N ALA A 454 4.50 10.90 -19.04
CA ALA A 454 5.47 11.99 -19.04
C ALA A 454 6.66 11.66 -18.15
N ARG A 455 7.82 12.22 -18.49
CA ARG A 455 9.07 12.14 -17.72
C ARG A 455 9.68 13.51 -17.62
N LEU A 456 10.19 13.82 -16.45
CA LEU A 456 11.00 15.01 -16.17
C LEU A 456 12.48 14.60 -16.21
N ILE A 457 13.24 15.28 -17.02
CA ILE A 457 14.65 14.96 -17.27
C ILE A 457 15.50 16.18 -16.95
N GLU A 458 16.62 15.95 -16.30
CA GLU A 458 17.65 16.97 -16.04
C GLU A 458 18.51 17.16 -17.27
N SER A 459 18.65 18.40 -17.74
CA SER A 459 19.29 18.69 -19.04
C SER A 459 20.76 18.34 -19.08
N VAL A 460 21.50 18.51 -17.99
CA VAL A 460 22.94 18.28 -17.94
C VAL A 460 23.30 16.79 -17.80
N THR A 461 22.57 16.07 -16.97
CA THR A 461 22.90 14.68 -16.61
C THR A 461 22.10 13.65 -17.39
N ASN A 462 21.04 14.08 -18.07
CA ASN A 462 20.04 13.25 -18.74
C ASN A 462 19.31 12.25 -17.79
N ASN A 463 19.37 12.51 -16.49
CA ASN A 463 18.71 11.67 -15.47
C ASN A 463 17.22 11.98 -15.38
N ILE A 464 16.42 10.92 -15.22
CA ILE A 464 14.98 11.05 -14.95
C ILE A 464 14.80 11.48 -13.49
N ARG A 465 14.25 12.67 -13.28
CA ARG A 465 13.94 13.23 -11.94
C ARG A 465 12.53 12.88 -11.49
N GLY A 466 11.63 12.62 -12.43
CA GLY A 466 10.26 12.22 -12.13
C GLY A 466 9.55 11.61 -13.33
N SER A 467 8.55 10.81 -13.09
CA SER A 467 7.75 10.20 -14.14
C SER A 467 6.31 9.99 -13.68
N GLY A 468 5.40 9.98 -14.64
CA GLY A 468 3.99 9.77 -14.34
C GLY A 468 3.24 9.15 -15.52
N LYS A 469 2.06 8.63 -15.20
CA LYS A 469 1.16 8.00 -16.16
C LYS A 469 -0.29 8.24 -15.74
N VAL A 470 -1.13 8.60 -16.70
CA VAL A 470 -2.57 8.72 -16.54
C VAL A 470 -3.32 8.07 -17.68
N SER A 471 -4.59 7.71 -17.45
CA SER A 471 -5.45 7.13 -18.46
C SER A 471 -6.82 7.83 -18.42
N MET A 472 -7.45 8.00 -19.60
CA MET A 472 -8.79 8.58 -19.76
C MET A 472 -9.51 7.96 -20.96
N ARG A 473 -10.84 8.05 -21.00
CA ARG A 473 -11.61 7.54 -22.14
C ARG A 473 -11.57 8.51 -23.31
N LYS A 474 -11.56 8.00 -24.55
CA LYS A 474 -11.59 8.82 -25.79
C LYS A 474 -12.76 9.80 -25.82
N GLN A 475 -13.95 9.36 -25.38
CA GLN A 475 -15.15 10.21 -25.35
C GLN A 475 -14.98 11.45 -24.46
N ASP A 476 -14.17 11.35 -23.38
CA ASP A 476 -13.93 12.45 -22.44
C ASP A 476 -13.06 13.56 -23.07
N ILE A 477 -12.32 13.26 -24.14
CA ILE A 477 -11.52 14.22 -24.93
C ILE A 477 -12.34 14.82 -26.07
N ASN A 478 -13.17 14.02 -26.74
CA ASN A 478 -13.98 14.47 -27.90
C ASN A 478 -14.99 15.59 -27.53
N SER A 479 -15.35 15.74 -26.26
CA SER A 479 -16.19 16.86 -25.78
C SER A 479 -15.58 18.24 -25.99
N ASN A 480 -14.29 18.32 -26.37
CA ASN A 480 -13.52 19.57 -26.54
C ASN A 480 -13.20 19.93 -28.00
N ASN A 481 -13.94 19.42 -29.00
CA ASN A 481 -13.65 19.60 -30.43
C ASN A 481 -12.28 19.09 -30.91
N ILE A 482 -11.60 18.26 -30.13
CA ILE A 482 -10.38 17.60 -30.55
C ILE A 482 -10.78 16.34 -31.30
N LYS A 483 -10.79 16.40 -32.63
CA LYS A 483 -11.01 15.21 -33.49
C LYS A 483 -9.79 14.30 -33.38
N ILE A 484 -9.95 13.16 -32.71
CA ILE A 484 -8.98 12.07 -32.76
C ILE A 484 -9.27 11.31 -34.08
N THR A 485 -8.51 11.62 -35.09
CA THR A 485 -8.59 10.87 -36.37
C THR A 485 -8.04 9.47 -36.12
N GLU A 486 -8.93 8.48 -36.18
CA GLU A 486 -8.55 7.09 -36.35
C GLU A 486 -7.98 6.94 -37.75
N ASN A 487 -6.68 6.81 -37.90
CA ASN A 487 -6.11 6.24 -39.11
C ASN A 487 -6.46 4.75 -39.07
N ASN A 488 -7.53 4.38 -39.74
CA ASN A 488 -7.84 3.00 -40.08
C ASN A 488 -6.66 2.36 -40.83
N ASN A 489 -6.21 1.26 -40.31
CA ASN A 489 -5.54 0.13 -40.96
C ASN A 489 -5.10 0.33 -42.40
N SER A 490 -3.81 0.52 -42.58
CA SER A 490 -3.15 -0.11 -43.71
C SER A 490 -1.92 -0.84 -43.17
N PHE A 491 -2.11 -2.11 -42.89
CA PHE A 491 -1.03 -3.08 -42.91
C PHE A 491 -0.55 -3.16 -44.36
N LEU A 492 0.46 -2.40 -44.71
CA LEU A 492 1.36 -2.71 -45.78
C LEU A 492 2.73 -2.84 -45.13
N SER A 493 3.16 -4.08 -45.14
CA SER A 493 4.51 -4.53 -44.90
C SER A 493 5.49 -3.69 -45.71
N ASP A 494 6.31 -2.91 -45.02
CA ASP A 494 7.55 -2.41 -45.59
C ASP A 494 8.68 -3.25 -44.96
N PRO A 495 9.38 -4.05 -45.76
CA PRO A 495 10.44 -4.91 -45.29
C PRO A 495 11.80 -4.21 -45.45
N ASP A 496 12.06 -3.16 -44.69
CA ASP A 496 13.42 -2.61 -44.54
C ASP A 496 13.44 -1.60 -43.41
N MET A 497 13.57 -2.08 -42.18
CA MET A 497 14.17 -1.33 -41.10
C MET A 497 15.03 -2.28 -40.28
N ASP A 498 16.30 -2.13 -40.61
CA ASP A 498 17.47 -2.71 -40.00
C ASP A 498 17.48 -2.60 -38.50
N GLU A 499 17.80 -3.70 -37.88
CA GLU A 499 18.13 -3.86 -36.48
C GLU A 499 19.38 -3.02 -36.14
N SER A 500 19.27 -2.07 -35.22
CA SER A 500 20.38 -1.67 -34.34
C SER A 500 19.92 -0.67 -33.32
N TYR A 501 19.58 -1.11 -32.12
CA TYR A 501 19.75 -0.44 -30.84
C TYR A 501 19.63 -1.48 -29.72
N ASP A 502 20.67 -2.34 -29.64
CA ASP A 502 21.15 -2.87 -28.37
C ASP A 502 22.32 -1.98 -27.92
N GLU A 503 22.17 -1.40 -26.74
CA GLU A 503 23.07 -1.16 -25.61
C GLU A 503 22.60 0.02 -24.77
#